data_31cb8b96534a5f230c80426976785ba8
#
_entry.id   31cb8b96534a5f230c80426976785ba8
#
_cell.length_a   1.000
_cell.length_b   1.000
_cell.length_c   1.000
_cell.angle_alpha   90.00
_cell.angle_beta   90.00
_cell.angle_gamma   90.00
#
_symmetry.space_group_name_H-M   'P 1'
#
loop_
_entity.id
_entity.type
_entity.pdbx_description
1 polymer ?
#
loop_
_entity_poly.entity_id
_entity_poly.type
_entity_poly.pdbx_seq_one_letter_code
_entity_poly.pdbx_strand_id
1 'polypeptide(L)'
;MLFMIYLIKVCCRKAARLVLSILRWAKGITILICTFLIISGCGKNIPAIDPAVLQNKVSVLVITAPNLKEPAKTAFSKTLLSWRDTQNVAFEWISDVTGISEDQSRKIQTVPYDYIIVAGNELNRQLQSFASTIPDKKWIFIDDSISQSQAEVSASNIQWKQTGPGFMETQWGEWVRQQQAIGKSFEWVTVSTNPIPSAWAPSEEAERISLSDAEGWYPQFQLQVKQHGPDWLAVYSPLEASVLQRMKNLQVPIINMASTSIDVNWDAVLQAVLAQMQSKQWKAGIAPFTQQEVQVTKP
;
A
#
# COMPACT_ATOMS: atom_id res chain seq x y z
N MET A 1 -39.60 -91.73 19.35
CA MET A 1 -38.59 -90.73 19.79
C MET A 1 -37.90 -89.98 18.64
N LEU A 2 -37.56 -90.61 17.54
CA LEU A 2 -36.88 -89.95 16.38
C LEU A 2 -37.73 -88.84 15.70
N PHE A 3 -39.05 -89.02 15.63
CA PHE A 3 -39.95 -88.08 14.94
C PHE A 3 -40.09 -86.72 15.68
N MET A 4 -40.01 -86.72 16.99
CA MET A 4 -40.07 -85.52 17.83
C MET A 4 -38.80 -84.66 17.67
N ILE A 5 -37.64 -85.28 17.53
CA ILE A 5 -36.33 -84.59 17.33
C ILE A 5 -36.27 -83.92 15.93
N TYR A 6 -36.92 -84.54 14.94
CA TYR A 6 -36.98 -83.96 13.58
C TYR A 6 -37.85 -82.71 13.52
N LEU A 7 -39.03 -82.72 14.21
CA LEU A 7 -39.93 -81.60 14.32
C LEU A 7 -39.28 -80.37 14.98
N ILE A 8 -38.55 -80.60 16.06
CA ILE A 8 -37.85 -79.55 16.79
C ILE A 8 -36.72 -78.90 15.93
N LYS A 9 -35.97 -79.74 15.18
CA LYS A 9 -34.94 -79.20 14.28
C LYS A 9 -35.53 -78.37 13.12
N VAL A 10 -36.70 -78.77 12.58
CA VAL A 10 -37.35 -78.00 11.50
C VAL A 10 -37.95 -76.67 12.03
N CYS A 11 -38.51 -76.70 13.23
CA CYS A 11 -39.07 -75.50 13.89
C CYS A 11 -37.97 -74.50 14.24
N CYS A 12 -36.83 -74.95 14.80
CA CYS A 12 -35.69 -74.09 15.10
C CYS A 12 -35.03 -73.49 13.83
N ARG A 13 -34.98 -74.23 12.70
CA ARG A 13 -34.46 -73.67 11.46
C ARG A 13 -35.39 -72.64 10.84
N LYS A 14 -36.69 -72.78 10.94
CA LYS A 14 -37.66 -71.76 10.48
C LYS A 14 -37.63 -70.51 11.36
N ALA A 15 -37.57 -70.69 12.70
CA ALA A 15 -37.46 -69.55 13.61
C ALA A 15 -36.16 -68.79 13.40
N ALA A 16 -35.02 -69.47 13.24
CA ALA A 16 -33.73 -68.81 12.95
C ALA A 16 -33.73 -68.02 11.64
N ARG A 17 -34.40 -68.53 10.57
CA ARG A 17 -34.54 -67.79 9.30
C ARG A 17 -35.43 -66.55 9.45
N LEU A 18 -36.49 -66.65 10.26
CA LEU A 18 -37.42 -65.55 10.50
C LEU A 18 -36.69 -64.42 11.28
N VAL A 19 -35.91 -64.80 12.32
CA VAL A 19 -35.10 -63.83 13.11
C VAL A 19 -34.05 -63.17 12.23
N LEU A 20 -33.37 -63.94 11.37
CA LEU A 20 -32.38 -63.37 10.43
C LEU A 20 -32.99 -62.41 9.40
N SER A 21 -34.22 -62.70 8.93
CA SER A 21 -34.89 -61.78 8.01
C SER A 21 -35.34 -60.49 8.71
N ILE A 22 -35.84 -60.58 9.91
CA ILE A 22 -36.21 -59.38 10.74
C ILE A 22 -34.97 -58.51 11.03
N LEU A 23 -33.84 -59.15 11.36
CA LEU A 23 -32.57 -58.46 11.61
C LEU A 23 -32.04 -57.71 10.37
N ARG A 24 -32.20 -58.34 9.19
CA ARG A 24 -31.84 -57.70 7.90
C ARG A 24 -32.72 -56.51 7.61
N TRP A 25 -34.03 -56.61 7.81
CA TRP A 25 -35.00 -55.53 7.65
C TRP A 25 -34.73 -54.40 8.63
N ALA A 26 -34.47 -54.69 9.90
CA ALA A 26 -34.12 -53.70 10.92
C ALA A 26 -32.84 -52.95 10.54
N LYS A 27 -31.79 -53.63 10.08
CA LYS A 27 -30.58 -52.94 9.57
C LYS A 27 -30.84 -52.06 8.38
N GLY A 28 -31.70 -52.44 7.44
CA GLY A 28 -32.08 -51.63 6.28
C GLY A 28 -32.81 -50.36 6.71
N ILE A 29 -33.76 -50.48 7.67
CA ILE A 29 -34.51 -49.33 8.21
C ILE A 29 -33.59 -48.36 8.96
N THR A 30 -32.66 -48.91 9.76
CA THR A 30 -31.69 -48.06 10.51
C THR A 30 -30.77 -47.28 9.57
N ILE A 31 -30.27 -47.91 8.52
CA ILE A 31 -29.47 -47.21 7.49
C ILE A 31 -30.30 -46.14 6.78
N LEU A 32 -31.55 -46.43 6.45
CA LEU A 32 -32.45 -45.44 5.80
C LEU A 32 -32.72 -44.24 6.71
N ILE A 33 -32.97 -44.46 8.02
CA ILE A 33 -33.19 -43.41 8.98
C ILE A 33 -31.91 -42.56 9.18
N CYS A 34 -30.73 -43.18 9.25
CA CYS A 34 -29.46 -42.45 9.34
C CYS A 34 -29.19 -41.63 8.11
N THR A 35 -29.48 -42.14 6.91
CA THR A 35 -29.32 -41.39 5.65
C THR A 35 -30.28 -40.19 5.60
N PHE A 36 -31.50 -40.35 6.05
CA PHE A 36 -32.49 -39.25 6.11
C PHE A 36 -32.08 -38.16 7.13
N LEU A 37 -31.48 -38.52 8.27
CA LEU A 37 -30.99 -37.57 9.25
C LEU A 37 -29.76 -36.79 8.75
N ILE A 38 -28.92 -37.38 7.90
CA ILE A 38 -27.77 -36.71 7.32
C ILE A 38 -28.20 -35.70 6.23
N ILE A 39 -29.25 -36.03 5.46
CA ILE A 39 -29.77 -35.14 4.40
C ILE A 39 -30.59 -33.98 4.98
N SER A 40 -31.27 -34.15 6.12
CA SER A 40 -32.05 -33.09 6.76
C SER A 40 -31.22 -32.10 7.60
N GLY A 41 -29.90 -32.36 7.79
CA GLY A 41 -29.04 -31.56 8.65
C GLY A 41 -28.42 -30.31 8.03
N CYS A 42 -28.56 -30.04 6.74
CA CYS A 42 -27.91 -28.91 6.04
C CYS A 42 -28.85 -27.82 5.56
N GLY A 43 -30.04 -27.72 6.09
CA GLY A 43 -31.00 -26.68 5.72
C GLY A 43 -31.19 -25.61 6.81
N LYS A 44 -30.15 -25.19 7.51
CA LYS A 44 -30.26 -23.97 8.31
C LYS A 44 -30.41 -22.80 7.38
N ASN A 45 -31.53 -22.09 7.51
CA ASN A 45 -31.80 -20.83 6.84
C ASN A 45 -30.52 -19.98 6.88
N ILE A 46 -29.78 -19.93 5.79
CA ILE A 46 -28.79 -18.87 5.60
C ILE A 46 -29.63 -17.59 5.61
N PRO A 47 -29.50 -16.72 6.62
CA PRO A 47 -30.26 -15.50 6.63
C PRO A 47 -30.03 -14.78 5.31
N ALA A 48 -31.10 -14.46 4.61
CA ALA A 48 -31.00 -13.70 3.38
C ALA A 48 -30.29 -12.40 3.73
N ILE A 49 -29.13 -12.16 3.13
CA ILE A 49 -28.37 -10.93 3.34
C ILE A 49 -29.27 -9.80 2.81
N ASP A 50 -29.52 -8.80 3.67
CA ASP A 50 -30.29 -7.65 3.29
C ASP A 50 -29.74 -7.05 1.99
N PRO A 51 -30.55 -6.89 0.95
CA PRO A 51 -30.13 -6.28 -0.32
C PRO A 51 -29.45 -4.92 -0.13
N ALA A 52 -29.85 -4.13 0.89
CA ALA A 52 -29.23 -2.86 1.23
C ALA A 52 -27.78 -3.03 1.70
N VAL A 53 -27.45 -4.11 2.41
CA VAL A 53 -26.08 -4.42 2.82
C VAL A 53 -25.23 -4.80 1.61
N LEU A 54 -25.78 -5.55 0.66
CA LEU A 54 -25.07 -5.92 -0.57
C LEU A 54 -24.83 -4.71 -1.46
N GLN A 55 -25.77 -3.79 -1.58
CA GLN A 55 -25.63 -2.56 -2.38
C GLN A 55 -24.61 -1.57 -1.81
N ASN A 56 -24.40 -1.61 -0.50
CA ASN A 56 -23.44 -0.73 0.19
C ASN A 56 -22.07 -1.38 0.42
N LYS A 57 -21.87 -2.61 -0.05
CA LYS A 57 -20.59 -3.30 0.09
C LYS A 57 -19.57 -2.73 -0.88
N VAL A 58 -18.44 -2.27 -0.36
CA VAL A 58 -17.28 -1.81 -1.14
C VAL A 58 -16.26 -2.93 -1.22
N SER A 59 -15.74 -3.19 -2.42
CA SER A 59 -14.69 -4.19 -2.66
C SER A 59 -13.34 -3.50 -2.92
N VAL A 60 -12.34 -3.84 -2.14
CA VAL A 60 -11.02 -3.19 -2.18
C VAL A 60 -9.90 -4.21 -2.36
N LEU A 61 -9.02 -3.95 -3.31
CA LEU A 61 -7.72 -4.62 -3.39
C LEU A 61 -6.66 -3.71 -2.80
N VAL A 62 -5.85 -4.21 -1.87
CA VAL A 62 -4.70 -3.50 -1.29
C VAL A 62 -3.43 -4.18 -1.74
N ILE A 63 -2.49 -3.42 -2.28
CA ILE A 63 -1.18 -3.90 -2.74
C ILE A 63 -0.12 -3.06 -2.04
N THR A 64 0.82 -3.70 -1.35
CA THR A 64 1.86 -2.99 -0.61
C THR A 64 3.26 -3.42 -1.04
N ALA A 65 4.17 -2.44 -1.12
CA ALA A 65 5.55 -2.68 -1.46
C ALA A 65 6.30 -3.42 -0.31
N PRO A 66 7.40 -4.14 -0.61
CA PRO A 66 8.12 -4.94 0.38
C PRO A 66 8.90 -4.09 1.40
N ASN A 67 9.24 -2.86 1.04
CA ASN A 67 10.00 -1.93 1.89
C ASN A 67 9.13 -1.20 2.94
N LEU A 68 7.82 -1.47 2.98
CA LEU A 68 6.97 -0.92 4.03
C LEU A 68 7.42 -1.42 5.41
N LYS A 69 7.64 -0.47 6.32
CA LYS A 69 8.06 -0.75 7.69
C LYS A 69 7.00 -1.55 8.46
N GLU A 70 7.40 -2.36 9.42
CA GLU A 70 6.48 -3.18 10.23
C GLU A 70 5.34 -2.40 10.91
N PRO A 71 5.55 -1.16 11.44
CA PRO A 71 4.43 -0.36 11.95
C PRO A 71 3.35 -0.07 10.89
N ALA A 72 3.77 0.18 9.65
CA ALA A 72 2.83 0.39 8.55
C ALA A 72 2.03 -0.88 8.24
N LYS A 73 2.70 -2.04 8.12
CA LYS A 73 2.03 -3.34 7.90
C LYS A 73 1.02 -3.65 9.00
N THR A 74 1.37 -3.35 10.26
CA THR A 74 0.46 -3.50 11.41
C THR A 74 -0.76 -2.57 11.29
N ALA A 75 -0.56 -1.31 10.90
CA ALA A 75 -1.65 -0.35 10.70
C ALA A 75 -2.59 -0.81 9.58
N PHE A 76 -2.05 -1.27 8.43
CA PHE A 76 -2.86 -1.86 7.36
C PHE A 76 -3.68 -3.04 7.85
N SER A 77 -3.06 -4.03 8.49
CA SER A 77 -3.76 -5.23 8.98
C SER A 77 -4.91 -4.86 9.91
N LYS A 78 -4.64 -4.04 10.93
CA LYS A 78 -5.64 -3.60 11.92
C LYS A 78 -6.78 -2.84 11.26
N THR A 79 -6.46 -1.89 10.38
CA THR A 79 -7.46 -1.03 9.75
C THR A 79 -8.32 -1.80 8.77
N LEU A 80 -7.74 -2.67 7.93
CA LEU A 80 -8.49 -3.47 6.97
C LEU A 80 -9.44 -4.45 7.65
N LEU A 81 -9.04 -5.06 8.76
CA LEU A 81 -9.92 -5.91 9.57
C LEU A 81 -11.08 -5.09 10.15
N SER A 82 -10.80 -3.89 10.68
CA SER A 82 -11.84 -2.98 11.16
C SER A 82 -12.81 -2.58 10.05
N TRP A 83 -12.33 -2.28 8.83
CA TRP A 83 -13.18 -1.97 7.70
C TRP A 83 -14.13 -3.10 7.34
N ARG A 84 -13.62 -4.35 7.34
CA ARG A 84 -14.45 -5.54 7.12
C ARG A 84 -15.53 -5.68 8.17
N ASP A 85 -15.16 -5.53 9.45
CA ASP A 85 -16.03 -5.87 10.58
C ASP A 85 -17.05 -4.76 10.88
N THR A 86 -16.74 -3.50 10.59
CA THR A 86 -17.57 -2.36 10.99
C THR A 86 -18.09 -1.51 9.83
N GLN A 87 -17.48 -1.58 8.63
CA GLN A 87 -17.77 -0.67 7.53
C GLN A 87 -18.27 -1.35 6.26
N ASN A 88 -18.53 -2.66 6.29
CA ASN A 88 -18.95 -3.48 5.13
C ASN A 88 -17.98 -3.41 3.93
N VAL A 89 -16.69 -3.19 4.18
CA VAL A 89 -15.65 -3.21 3.15
C VAL A 89 -15.09 -4.61 3.04
N ALA A 90 -15.27 -5.26 1.88
CA ALA A 90 -14.54 -6.48 1.57
C ALA A 90 -13.17 -6.13 1.05
N PHE A 91 -12.13 -6.74 1.56
CA PHE A 91 -10.78 -6.48 1.08
C PHE A 91 -10.03 -7.76 0.76
N GLU A 92 -9.09 -7.61 -0.15
CA GLU A 92 -7.97 -8.52 -0.37
C GLU A 92 -6.68 -7.74 -0.20
N TRP A 93 -5.68 -8.32 0.46
CA TRP A 93 -4.39 -7.68 0.65
C TRP A 93 -3.26 -8.56 0.13
N ILE A 94 -2.47 -8.00 -0.78
CA ILE A 94 -1.27 -8.61 -1.33
C ILE A 94 -0.08 -7.78 -0.85
N SER A 95 0.69 -8.34 0.08
CA SER A 95 1.87 -7.67 0.66
C SER A 95 3.15 -8.01 -0.09
N ASP A 96 4.16 -7.18 0.13
CA ASP A 96 5.54 -7.41 -0.30
C ASP A 96 5.70 -7.58 -1.82
N VAL A 97 4.93 -6.79 -2.58
CA VAL A 97 4.90 -6.83 -4.04
C VAL A 97 5.98 -5.92 -4.62
N THR A 98 6.86 -6.49 -5.44
CA THR A 98 7.89 -5.74 -6.20
C THR A 98 7.43 -5.39 -7.61
N GLY A 99 6.37 -6.03 -8.10
CA GLY A 99 5.78 -5.81 -9.41
C GLY A 99 4.60 -6.78 -9.60
N ILE A 100 3.69 -6.49 -10.52
CA ILE A 100 2.49 -7.31 -10.75
C ILE A 100 2.79 -8.44 -11.73
N SER A 101 2.53 -9.68 -11.33
CA SER A 101 2.59 -10.85 -12.20
C SER A 101 1.42 -10.88 -13.19
N GLU A 102 1.52 -11.72 -14.24
CA GLU A 102 0.42 -11.90 -15.22
C GLU A 102 -0.88 -12.37 -14.55
N ASP A 103 -0.80 -13.28 -13.58
CA ASP A 103 -1.97 -13.78 -12.87
C ASP A 103 -2.62 -12.69 -12.00
N GLN A 104 -1.81 -11.87 -11.33
CA GLN A 104 -2.32 -10.71 -10.59
C GLN A 104 -2.92 -9.66 -11.53
N SER A 105 -2.30 -9.40 -12.67
CA SER A 105 -2.83 -8.51 -13.71
C SER A 105 -4.19 -8.98 -14.20
N ARG A 106 -4.30 -10.27 -14.56
CA ARG A 106 -5.56 -10.89 -14.99
C ARG A 106 -6.62 -10.80 -13.89
N LYS A 107 -6.25 -11.07 -12.65
CA LYS A 107 -7.15 -10.96 -11.50
C LYS A 107 -7.66 -9.54 -11.30
N ILE A 108 -6.79 -8.54 -11.37
CA ILE A 108 -7.16 -7.12 -11.27
C ILE A 108 -8.17 -6.74 -12.36
N GLN A 109 -8.00 -7.24 -13.56
CA GLN A 109 -8.91 -6.98 -14.68
C GLN A 109 -10.27 -7.65 -14.52
N THR A 110 -10.32 -8.87 -14.00
CA THR A 110 -11.54 -9.71 -13.98
C THR A 110 -12.36 -9.59 -12.71
N VAL A 111 -11.72 -9.37 -11.55
CA VAL A 111 -12.43 -9.22 -10.27
C VAL A 111 -13.01 -7.81 -10.13
N PRO A 112 -14.29 -7.66 -9.76
CA PRO A 112 -14.94 -6.36 -9.68
C PRO A 112 -14.55 -5.61 -8.37
N TYR A 113 -13.29 -5.18 -8.27
CA TYR A 113 -12.89 -4.25 -7.20
C TYR A 113 -13.40 -2.85 -7.52
N ASP A 114 -13.98 -2.17 -6.52
CA ASP A 114 -14.37 -0.76 -6.61
C ASP A 114 -13.15 0.16 -6.50
N TYR A 115 -12.21 -0.23 -5.64
CA TYR A 115 -10.98 0.52 -5.39
C TYR A 115 -9.77 -0.39 -5.34
N ILE A 116 -8.64 0.12 -5.84
CA ILE A 116 -7.34 -0.52 -5.70
C ILE A 116 -6.41 0.46 -5.00
N ILE A 117 -5.94 0.11 -3.81
CA ILE A 117 -5.04 0.92 -3.00
C ILE A 117 -3.64 0.34 -3.16
N VAL A 118 -2.70 1.17 -3.56
CA VAL A 118 -1.29 0.79 -3.71
C VAL A 118 -0.44 1.66 -2.80
N ALA A 119 0.36 1.04 -1.95
CA ALA A 119 1.24 1.75 -1.02
C ALA A 119 2.71 1.43 -1.28
N GLY A 120 3.49 2.47 -1.55
CA GLY A 120 4.93 2.40 -1.84
C GLY A 120 5.30 3.16 -3.10
N ASN A 121 6.20 4.12 -2.97
CA ASN A 121 6.56 5.08 -4.00
C ASN A 121 7.00 4.41 -5.33
N GLU A 122 7.94 3.46 -5.24
CA GLU A 122 8.45 2.76 -6.43
C GLU A 122 7.37 1.90 -7.11
N LEU A 123 6.57 1.19 -6.32
CA LEU A 123 5.48 0.35 -6.81
C LEU A 123 4.40 1.20 -7.49
N ASN A 124 4.08 2.37 -6.94
CA ASN A 124 3.12 3.31 -7.52
C ASN A 124 3.54 3.73 -8.94
N ARG A 125 4.81 4.08 -9.12
CA ARG A 125 5.36 4.48 -10.43
C ARG A 125 5.30 3.35 -11.46
N GLN A 126 5.65 2.15 -11.05
CA GLN A 126 5.60 0.98 -11.93
C GLN A 126 4.17 0.65 -12.37
N LEU A 127 3.19 0.86 -11.49
CA LEU A 127 1.79 0.51 -11.75
C LEU A 127 0.98 1.62 -12.42
N GLN A 128 1.47 2.84 -12.49
CA GLN A 128 0.75 3.98 -13.05
C GLN A 128 0.24 3.72 -14.48
N SER A 129 1.12 3.25 -15.35
CA SER A 129 0.75 2.96 -16.74
C SER A 129 -0.29 1.85 -16.82
N PHE A 130 -0.14 0.78 -16.04
CA PHE A 130 -1.11 -0.30 -15.97
C PHE A 130 -2.47 0.17 -15.44
N ALA A 131 -2.49 0.96 -14.38
CA ALA A 131 -3.71 1.52 -13.80
C ALA A 131 -4.50 2.37 -14.81
N SER A 132 -3.81 3.13 -15.66
CA SER A 132 -4.41 3.95 -16.70
C SER A 132 -5.14 3.13 -17.78
N THR A 133 -4.76 1.85 -17.96
CA THR A 133 -5.42 0.95 -18.93
C THR A 133 -6.72 0.33 -18.41
N ILE A 134 -7.07 0.54 -17.13
CA ILE A 134 -8.24 -0.05 -16.48
C ILE A 134 -9.12 1.08 -15.90
N PRO A 135 -9.81 1.86 -16.73
CA PRO A 135 -10.51 3.08 -16.33
C PRO A 135 -11.76 2.85 -15.47
N ASP A 136 -12.29 1.63 -15.46
CA ASP A 136 -13.45 1.22 -14.66
C ASP A 136 -13.14 1.04 -13.16
N LYS A 137 -11.87 0.98 -12.79
CA LYS A 137 -11.42 0.83 -11.41
C LYS A 137 -10.78 2.12 -10.89
N LYS A 138 -11.05 2.46 -9.65
CA LYS A 138 -10.46 3.63 -8.98
C LYS A 138 -9.17 3.25 -8.28
N TRP A 139 -8.07 3.86 -8.67
CA TRP A 139 -6.75 3.60 -8.10
C TRP A 139 -6.35 4.72 -7.13
N ILE A 140 -5.96 4.33 -5.92
CA ILE A 140 -5.43 5.23 -4.89
C ILE A 140 -3.98 4.84 -4.64
N PHE A 141 -3.06 5.61 -5.20
CA PHE A 141 -1.64 5.48 -4.94
C PHE A 141 -1.25 6.30 -3.71
N ILE A 142 -0.46 5.72 -2.82
CA ILE A 142 -0.01 6.37 -1.59
C ILE A 142 1.50 6.23 -1.52
N ASP A 143 2.20 7.35 -1.58
CA ASP A 143 3.65 7.38 -1.43
C ASP A 143 4.06 7.24 0.04
N ASP A 144 5.18 6.57 0.28
CA ASP A 144 5.77 6.35 1.60
C ASP A 144 7.02 7.20 1.86
N SER A 145 7.38 8.04 0.88
CA SER A 145 8.56 8.91 0.92
C SER A 145 8.32 10.20 0.14
N ILE A 146 9.21 11.18 0.32
CA ILE A 146 9.20 12.41 -0.46
C ILE A 146 9.52 12.08 -1.92
N SER A 147 8.61 12.44 -2.81
CA SER A 147 8.83 12.30 -4.25
C SER A 147 9.67 13.45 -4.78
N GLN A 148 10.82 13.16 -5.36
CA GLN A 148 11.68 14.16 -5.99
C GLN A 148 11.16 14.59 -7.37
N SER A 149 10.49 13.69 -8.08
CA SER A 149 9.80 13.99 -9.33
C SER A 149 8.31 13.81 -9.11
N GLN A 150 7.53 14.82 -9.45
CA GLN A 150 6.08 14.71 -9.37
C GLN A 150 5.57 13.77 -10.45
N ALA A 151 4.70 12.86 -10.03
CA ALA A 151 3.96 12.06 -10.98
C ALA A 151 2.95 12.96 -11.71
N GLU A 152 2.99 12.96 -13.03
CA GLU A 152 1.91 13.54 -13.82
C GLU A 152 0.74 12.57 -13.83
N VAL A 153 -0.36 12.95 -13.20
CA VAL A 153 -1.59 12.15 -13.16
C VAL A 153 -2.58 12.73 -14.17
N SER A 154 -2.62 12.16 -15.36
CA SER A 154 -3.57 12.53 -16.41
C SER A 154 -4.83 11.65 -16.42
N ALA A 155 -4.78 10.46 -15.86
CA ALA A 155 -5.88 9.49 -15.87
C ALA A 155 -6.95 9.84 -14.84
N SER A 156 -8.22 9.86 -15.25
CA SER A 156 -9.37 10.22 -14.40
C SER A 156 -9.72 9.19 -13.33
N ASN A 157 -9.15 8.00 -13.41
CA ASN A 157 -9.34 6.90 -12.47
C ASN A 157 -8.21 6.75 -11.44
N ILE A 158 -7.22 7.64 -11.47
CA ILE A 158 -6.07 7.62 -10.55
C ILE A 158 -6.11 8.82 -9.62
N GLN A 159 -6.01 8.57 -8.33
CA GLN A 159 -5.66 9.54 -7.32
C GLN A 159 -4.31 9.17 -6.73
N TRP A 160 -3.42 10.15 -6.58
CA TRP A 160 -2.08 9.92 -6.03
C TRP A 160 -1.84 10.77 -4.80
N LYS A 161 -1.74 10.13 -3.65
CA LYS A 161 -1.43 10.76 -2.38
C LYS A 161 0.08 10.84 -2.20
N GLN A 162 0.61 12.06 -2.25
CA GLN A 162 2.04 12.36 -2.18
C GLN A 162 2.31 13.71 -1.50
N THR A 163 3.57 14.07 -1.31
CA THR A 163 3.95 15.34 -0.68
C THR A 163 3.59 16.59 -1.49
N GLY A 164 3.27 16.43 -2.77
CA GLY A 164 2.89 17.55 -3.65
C GLY A 164 4.05 18.45 -4.09
N PRO A 165 3.79 19.33 -5.07
CA PRO A 165 4.77 20.30 -5.55
C PRO A 165 5.13 21.34 -4.49
N GLY A 166 6.38 21.77 -4.48
CA GLY A 166 6.83 22.80 -3.53
C GLY A 166 6.92 22.32 -2.09
N PHE A 167 6.86 20.99 -1.82
CA PHE A 167 6.97 20.48 -0.46
C PHE A 167 8.30 20.87 0.21
N MET A 168 9.41 20.71 -0.50
CA MET A 168 10.73 21.07 0.03
C MET A 168 10.85 22.57 0.25
N GLU A 169 10.30 23.39 -0.65
CA GLU A 169 10.25 24.84 -0.50
C GLU A 169 9.44 25.26 0.72
N THR A 170 8.31 24.61 0.97
CA THR A 170 7.51 24.84 2.17
C THR A 170 8.27 24.47 3.44
N GLN A 171 9.01 23.35 3.40
CA GLN A 171 9.74 22.87 4.57
C GLN A 171 10.98 23.71 4.89
N TRP A 172 11.70 24.19 3.88
CA TRP A 172 13.01 24.81 4.05
C TRP A 172 13.05 26.31 3.77
N GLY A 173 12.04 26.85 3.08
CA GLY A 173 12.05 28.24 2.60
C GLY A 173 12.20 29.28 3.69
N GLU A 174 11.61 29.08 4.86
CA GLU A 174 11.78 30.00 5.98
C GLU A 174 13.21 29.99 6.52
N TRP A 175 13.80 28.81 6.68
CA TRP A 175 15.19 28.69 7.16
C TRP A 175 16.17 29.32 6.14
N VAL A 176 16.01 29.06 4.85
CA VAL A 176 16.88 29.65 3.82
C VAL A 176 16.78 31.18 3.84
N ARG A 177 15.55 31.73 3.87
CA ARG A 177 15.34 33.19 3.95
C ARG A 177 15.99 33.81 5.20
N GLN A 178 15.87 33.15 6.34
CA GLN A 178 16.51 33.63 7.59
C GLN A 178 18.02 33.67 7.45
N GLN A 179 18.63 32.62 6.87
CA GLN A 179 20.08 32.60 6.68
C GLN A 179 20.53 33.70 5.70
N GLN A 180 19.81 33.87 4.59
CA GLN A 180 20.09 34.95 3.59
C GLN A 180 19.91 36.36 4.22
N ALA A 181 18.87 36.55 5.05
CA ALA A 181 18.60 37.83 5.68
C ALA A 181 19.72 38.29 6.63
N ILE A 182 20.46 37.34 7.24
CA ILE A 182 21.63 37.61 8.06
C ILE A 182 22.96 37.60 7.28
N GLY A 183 22.87 37.60 5.94
CA GLY A 183 24.02 37.69 5.05
C GLY A 183 24.81 36.41 4.87
N LYS A 184 24.23 35.22 5.18
CA LYS A 184 24.88 33.94 4.97
C LYS A 184 24.84 33.53 3.50
N SER A 185 25.98 33.08 3.00
CA SER A 185 26.14 32.61 1.61
C SER A 185 26.08 31.08 1.52
N PHE A 186 25.59 30.60 0.39
CA PHE A 186 25.43 29.16 0.12
C PHE A 186 26.21 28.72 -1.11
N GLU A 187 26.76 27.52 -1.06
CA GLU A 187 27.17 26.75 -2.23
C GLU A 187 26.25 25.55 -2.33
N TRP A 188 25.49 25.44 -3.42
CA TRP A 188 24.44 24.48 -3.61
C TRP A 188 24.93 23.26 -4.39
N VAL A 189 24.41 22.07 -4.01
CA VAL A 189 24.64 20.84 -4.75
C VAL A 189 23.28 20.19 -5.06
N THR A 190 23.02 19.97 -6.35
CA THR A 190 21.80 19.33 -6.82
C THR A 190 22.07 18.51 -8.09
N VAL A 191 21.02 17.92 -8.69
CA VAL A 191 21.04 17.30 -10.02
C VAL A 191 20.25 18.15 -11.01
N SER A 192 20.54 18.02 -12.31
CA SER A 192 19.90 18.80 -13.37
C SER A 192 18.37 18.66 -13.41
N THR A 193 17.87 17.47 -13.00
CA THR A 193 16.42 17.17 -12.96
C THR A 193 15.72 17.67 -11.71
N ASN A 194 16.45 18.21 -10.72
CA ASN A 194 15.90 18.77 -9.49
C ASN A 194 16.51 20.15 -9.19
N PRO A 195 16.19 21.19 -9.95
CA PRO A 195 16.79 22.50 -9.82
C PRO A 195 16.50 23.17 -8.49
N ILE A 196 17.42 23.98 -8.00
CA ILE A 196 17.22 24.81 -6.82
C ILE A 196 16.10 25.82 -7.12
N PRO A 197 15.15 26.04 -6.19
CA PRO A 197 14.15 27.09 -6.35
C PRO A 197 14.77 28.43 -6.61
N SER A 198 14.32 29.16 -7.64
CA SER A 198 14.87 30.45 -8.05
C SER A 198 14.85 31.51 -6.93
N ALA A 199 13.91 31.37 -5.98
CA ALA A 199 13.85 32.24 -4.80
C ALA A 199 15.01 32.00 -3.81
N TRP A 200 15.71 30.86 -3.87
CA TRP A 200 16.81 30.50 -2.99
C TRP A 200 18.18 30.74 -3.63
N ALA A 201 18.25 30.54 -4.94
CA ALA A 201 19.45 30.74 -5.72
C ALA A 201 19.05 31.41 -7.03
N PRO A 202 18.93 32.75 -7.06
CA PRO A 202 18.61 33.48 -8.28
C PRO A 202 19.68 33.27 -9.36
N SER A 203 19.29 33.44 -10.61
CA SER A 203 20.15 33.17 -11.80
C SER A 203 21.49 33.92 -11.79
N GLU A 204 21.58 35.03 -11.09
CA GLU A 204 22.79 35.81 -10.88
C GLU A 204 23.82 35.07 -10.00
N GLU A 205 23.38 34.06 -9.25
CA GLU A 205 24.23 33.20 -8.42
C GLU A 205 24.40 31.78 -9.01
N ALA A 206 24.21 31.61 -10.32
CA ALA A 206 24.36 30.31 -11.00
C ALA A 206 25.74 29.67 -10.77
N GLU A 207 26.78 30.47 -10.59
CA GLU A 207 28.14 30.02 -10.27
C GLU A 207 28.24 29.30 -8.94
N ARG A 208 27.23 29.45 -8.07
CA ARG A 208 27.14 28.80 -6.76
C ARG A 208 26.31 27.53 -6.76
N ILE A 209 25.97 27.00 -7.93
CA ILE A 209 25.20 25.79 -8.08
C ILE A 209 26.05 24.72 -8.79
N SER A 210 26.38 23.67 -8.09
CA SER A 210 27.09 22.50 -8.63
C SER A 210 26.10 21.39 -8.97
N LEU A 211 26.11 20.93 -10.23
CA LEU A 211 25.31 19.82 -10.70
C LEU A 211 26.07 18.50 -10.49
N SER A 212 25.63 17.68 -9.55
CA SER A 212 26.31 16.44 -9.16
C SER A 212 26.21 15.31 -10.19
N ASP A 213 25.35 15.46 -11.19
CA ASP A 213 25.23 14.56 -12.36
C ASP A 213 26.11 14.98 -13.53
N ALA A 214 26.82 16.10 -13.44
CA ALA A 214 27.77 16.52 -14.46
C ALA A 214 29.12 15.84 -14.32
N GLU A 215 29.76 15.52 -15.43
CA GLU A 215 31.11 14.94 -15.43
C GLU A 215 32.12 15.89 -14.77
N GLY A 216 32.92 15.37 -13.86
CA GLY A 216 33.99 16.15 -13.18
C GLY A 216 33.46 17.21 -12.19
N TRP A 217 32.20 17.15 -11.79
CA TRP A 217 31.57 18.16 -10.93
C TRP A 217 32.28 18.38 -9.58
N TYR A 218 32.76 17.33 -8.94
CA TYR A 218 33.29 17.45 -7.58
C TYR A 218 34.59 18.26 -7.49
N PRO A 219 35.59 18.09 -8.37
CA PRO A 219 36.78 18.97 -8.43
C PRO A 219 36.41 20.45 -8.65
N GLN A 220 35.43 20.74 -9.53
CA GLN A 220 34.94 22.12 -9.76
C GLN A 220 34.25 22.66 -8.49
N PHE A 221 33.38 21.89 -7.89
CA PHE A 221 32.75 22.24 -6.60
C PHE A 221 33.78 22.58 -5.52
N GLN A 222 34.83 21.77 -5.37
CA GLN A 222 35.90 22.05 -4.42
C GLN A 222 36.63 23.39 -4.70
N LEU A 223 36.84 23.72 -5.98
CA LEU A 223 37.44 24.97 -6.37
C LEU A 223 36.53 26.15 -6.05
N GLN A 224 35.25 26.05 -6.36
CA GLN A 224 34.21 27.06 -6.09
C GLN A 224 34.09 27.32 -4.58
N VAL A 225 34.01 26.27 -3.76
CA VAL A 225 33.96 26.41 -2.29
C VAL A 225 35.21 27.14 -1.75
N LYS A 226 36.39 26.88 -2.31
CA LYS A 226 37.62 27.60 -1.90
C LYS A 226 37.65 29.04 -2.34
N GLN A 227 37.08 29.34 -3.50
CA GLN A 227 37.04 30.69 -4.08
C GLN A 227 35.99 31.57 -3.39
N HIS A 228 34.80 31.00 -3.15
CA HIS A 228 33.66 31.76 -2.64
C HIS A 228 33.64 31.83 -1.10
N GLY A 229 34.24 30.87 -0.39
CA GLY A 229 34.19 30.79 1.07
C GLY A 229 32.78 30.80 1.62
N PRO A 230 31.88 29.88 1.18
CA PRO A 230 30.48 29.92 1.58
C PRO A 230 30.31 29.61 3.09
N ASP A 231 29.26 30.16 3.69
CA ASP A 231 28.88 29.84 5.06
C ASP A 231 28.23 28.44 5.17
N TRP A 232 27.58 27.98 4.10
CA TRP A 232 26.87 26.71 4.07
C TRP A 232 27.11 25.96 2.75
N LEU A 233 27.30 24.64 2.87
CA LEU A 233 27.16 23.71 1.74
C LEU A 233 25.75 23.10 1.80
N ALA A 234 24.90 23.48 0.87
CA ALA A 234 23.51 23.04 0.85
C ALA A 234 23.31 21.89 -0.15
N VAL A 235 23.06 20.67 0.34
CA VAL A 235 22.81 19.49 -0.48
C VAL A 235 21.31 19.34 -0.69
N TYR A 236 20.84 19.62 -1.91
CA TYR A 236 19.41 19.63 -2.26
C TYR A 236 18.94 18.31 -2.89
N SER A 237 19.81 17.62 -3.61
CA SER A 237 19.55 16.27 -4.14
C SER A 237 20.40 15.22 -3.44
N PRO A 238 19.94 13.96 -3.36
CA PRO A 238 20.69 12.88 -2.73
C PRO A 238 22.07 12.69 -3.32
N LEU A 239 23.05 12.52 -2.45
CA LEU A 239 24.44 12.22 -2.81
C LEU A 239 24.86 10.89 -2.16
N GLU A 240 25.83 10.23 -2.80
CA GLU A 240 26.47 9.07 -2.19
C GLU A 240 27.13 9.42 -0.86
N ALA A 241 27.10 8.48 0.09
CA ALA A 241 27.70 8.67 1.41
C ALA A 241 29.20 8.99 1.34
N SER A 242 29.91 8.41 0.37
CA SER A 242 31.32 8.66 0.08
C SER A 242 31.58 10.14 -0.28
N VAL A 243 30.68 10.74 -1.07
CA VAL A 243 30.77 12.14 -1.48
C VAL A 243 30.48 13.05 -0.29
N LEU A 244 29.42 12.79 0.48
CA LEU A 244 29.11 13.54 1.68
C LEU A 244 30.27 13.51 2.70
N GLN A 245 30.93 12.36 2.83
CA GLN A 245 32.11 12.25 3.69
C GLN A 245 33.30 13.09 3.18
N ARG A 246 33.50 13.15 1.87
CA ARG A 246 34.52 14.02 1.25
C ARG A 246 34.20 15.50 1.45
N MET A 247 32.93 15.89 1.33
CA MET A 247 32.50 17.28 1.57
C MET A 247 32.80 17.75 3.00
N LYS A 248 32.70 16.88 4.00
CA LYS A 248 33.10 17.22 5.39
C LYS A 248 34.54 17.71 5.53
N ASN A 249 35.43 17.24 4.65
CA ASN A 249 36.83 17.66 4.66
C ASN A 249 37.04 19.12 4.19
N LEU A 250 36.00 19.76 3.63
CA LEU A 250 36.05 21.17 3.23
C LEU A 250 35.90 22.13 4.41
N GLN A 251 35.59 21.61 5.61
CA GLN A 251 35.45 22.39 6.85
C GLN A 251 34.40 23.51 6.79
N VAL A 252 33.44 23.40 5.87
CA VAL A 252 32.26 24.28 5.78
C VAL A 252 31.06 23.52 6.33
N PRO A 253 30.18 24.14 7.11
CA PRO A 253 28.96 23.51 7.58
C PRO A 253 28.12 22.98 6.44
N ILE A 254 27.59 21.74 6.57
CA ILE A 254 26.76 21.09 5.55
C ILE A 254 25.32 21.02 6.06
N ILE A 255 24.39 21.47 5.24
CA ILE A 255 22.97 21.20 5.43
C ILE A 255 22.50 20.23 4.35
N ASN A 256 22.14 19.01 4.76
CA ASN A 256 21.70 17.97 3.80
C ASN A 256 20.17 17.94 3.72
N MET A 257 19.59 18.90 2.98
CA MET A 257 18.14 18.99 2.77
C MET A 257 17.59 17.74 2.10
N ALA A 258 18.40 17.06 1.27
CA ALA A 258 18.01 15.80 0.61
C ALA A 258 17.78 14.64 1.57
N SER A 259 18.24 14.73 2.83
CA SER A 259 17.96 13.74 3.87
C SER A 259 16.66 14.02 4.66
N THR A 260 15.93 15.04 4.28
CA THR A 260 14.57 15.25 4.79
C THR A 260 13.71 14.03 4.47
N SER A 261 13.00 13.55 5.46
CA SER A 261 12.13 12.38 5.31
C SER A 261 10.74 12.66 5.88
N ILE A 262 9.79 11.85 5.45
CA ILE A 262 8.46 11.82 6.04
C ILE A 262 8.25 10.48 6.74
N ASP A 263 7.50 10.52 7.83
CA ASP A 263 6.91 9.35 8.45
C ASP A 263 5.40 9.44 8.28
N VAL A 264 4.84 8.46 7.55
CA VAL A 264 3.42 8.43 7.19
C VAL A 264 2.60 7.86 8.34
N ASN A 265 1.64 8.62 8.82
CA ASN A 265 0.62 8.14 9.74
C ASN A 265 -0.43 7.33 8.96
N TRP A 266 -0.17 6.05 8.82
CA TRP A 266 -1.00 5.14 8.02
C TRP A 266 -2.44 5.03 8.55
N ASP A 267 -2.66 5.12 9.85
CA ASP A 267 -4.01 5.13 10.42
C ASP A 267 -4.81 6.35 9.92
N ALA A 268 -4.21 7.53 9.95
CA ALA A 268 -4.85 8.75 9.46
C ALA A 268 -5.09 8.72 7.95
N VAL A 269 -4.12 8.24 7.17
CA VAL A 269 -4.24 8.11 5.71
C VAL A 269 -5.34 7.13 5.34
N LEU A 270 -5.37 5.95 5.95
CA LEU A 270 -6.40 4.95 5.67
C LEU A 270 -7.79 5.39 6.12
N GLN A 271 -7.91 6.15 7.22
CA GLN A 271 -9.18 6.77 7.61
C GLN A 271 -9.67 7.79 6.57
N ALA A 272 -8.78 8.63 6.03
CA ALA A 272 -9.13 9.57 4.98
C ALA A 272 -9.57 8.86 3.69
N VAL A 273 -8.89 7.77 3.32
CA VAL A 273 -9.28 6.92 2.19
C VAL A 273 -10.65 6.28 2.41
N LEU A 274 -10.93 5.76 3.61
CA LEU A 274 -12.24 5.21 3.95
C LEU A 274 -13.36 6.26 3.83
N ALA A 275 -13.15 7.45 4.39
CA ALA A 275 -14.11 8.55 4.32
C ALA A 275 -14.41 8.94 2.85
N GLN A 276 -13.39 8.97 2.01
CA GLN A 276 -13.54 9.22 0.58
C GLN A 276 -14.36 8.11 -0.12
N MET A 277 -14.08 6.85 0.15
CA MET A 277 -14.83 5.72 -0.41
C MET A 277 -16.30 5.77 0.00
N GLN A 278 -16.59 6.07 1.27
CA GLN A 278 -17.95 6.16 1.81
C GLN A 278 -18.74 7.35 1.25
N SER A 279 -18.07 8.50 1.07
CA SER A 279 -18.73 9.69 0.49
C SER A 279 -19.05 9.53 -1.01
N LYS A 280 -18.47 8.51 -1.66
CA LYS A 280 -18.55 8.26 -3.12
C LYS A 280 -18.06 9.46 -3.96
N GLN A 281 -17.36 10.41 -3.35
CA GLN A 281 -16.79 11.57 -4.03
C GLN A 281 -15.41 11.24 -4.55
N TRP A 282 -15.34 10.86 -5.83
CA TRP A 282 -14.06 10.59 -6.48
C TRP A 282 -13.39 11.89 -6.94
N LYS A 283 -12.12 12.03 -6.58
CA LYS A 283 -11.24 13.09 -7.08
C LYS A 283 -10.00 12.45 -7.67
N ALA A 284 -9.85 12.51 -8.98
CA ALA A 284 -8.61 12.13 -9.64
C ALA A 284 -7.52 13.21 -9.46
N GLY A 285 -6.28 12.82 -9.71
CA GLY A 285 -5.13 13.72 -9.65
C GLY A 285 -4.33 13.62 -8.36
N ILE A 286 -3.51 14.62 -8.11
CA ILE A 286 -2.63 14.67 -6.93
C ILE A 286 -3.44 15.11 -5.71
N ALA A 287 -3.34 14.34 -4.63
CA ALA A 287 -3.90 14.64 -3.31
C ALA A 287 -2.74 14.82 -2.31
N PRO A 288 -2.34 16.03 -1.96
CA PRO A 288 -1.28 16.26 -0.99
C PRO A 288 -1.62 15.66 0.37
N PHE A 289 -0.59 15.22 1.10
CA PHE A 289 -0.75 14.84 2.49
C PHE A 289 -1.13 16.05 3.34
N THR A 290 -1.99 15.82 4.32
CA THR A 290 -2.27 16.80 5.38
C THR A 290 -1.22 16.71 6.49
N GLN A 291 -1.18 17.71 7.38
CA GLN A 291 -0.28 17.71 8.54
C GLN A 291 -0.54 16.55 9.53
N GLN A 292 -1.74 15.98 9.52
CA GLN A 292 -2.09 14.83 10.37
C GLN A 292 -1.62 13.50 9.78
N GLU A 293 -1.40 13.46 8.48
CA GLU A 293 -1.05 12.26 7.73
C GLU A 293 0.45 12.03 7.61
N VAL A 294 1.27 13.07 7.78
CA VAL A 294 2.73 12.94 7.72
C VAL A 294 3.42 13.77 8.80
N GLN A 295 4.46 13.19 9.36
CA GLN A 295 5.43 13.88 10.20
C GLN A 295 6.72 14.06 9.40
N VAL A 296 7.26 15.29 9.39
CA VAL A 296 8.49 15.63 8.67
C VAL A 296 9.67 15.57 9.61
N THR A 297 10.72 14.85 9.22
CA THR A 297 12.01 14.82 9.92
C THR A 297 13.05 15.51 9.06
N LYS A 298 13.67 16.56 9.61
CA LYS A 298 14.80 17.30 9.02
C LYS A 298 16.11 16.82 9.63
N PRO A 299 17.23 16.86 8.89
CA PRO A 299 18.56 16.52 9.41
C PRO A 299 19.02 17.43 10.53
#